data_080c8b2a2dd58e330f559180cbae976d
#
_entry.id   080c8b2a2dd58e330f559180cbae976d
#
_cell.length_a   1.000
_cell.length_b   1.000
_cell.length_c   1.000
_cell.angle_alpha   90.00
_cell.angle_beta   90.00
_cell.angle_gamma   90.00
#
_symmetry.space_group_name_H-M   'P 1'
#
loop_
_entity.id
_entity.type
_entity.pdbx_description
1 polymer ?
#
loop_
_entity_poly.entity_id
_entity_poly.type
_entity_poly.pdbx_seq_one_letter_code
_entity_poly.pdbx_strand_id
1 'polypeptide(L)'
;MSFVFGLMLVCGVLALLAGQGGDAATASMLAGAGEAVTLCLELAGAYLLFMGMMGVARRAGLMDALSRALSPAIRLLFPRADGAAGPIALCFAANILGMGNAATPFGLEAMRALDANNPRPGVATDEMCVLIAVNASALQLLPTGLLALRQAAGSAEPAAVVLPSLIASAVSTAVAVVLCLLCTGRLTMRRAGCRRPCAGARAV
;
A
#
# COMPACT_ATOMS: atom_id res chain seq x y z
N MET A 1 -16.51 -3.43 2.96
CA MET A 1 -16.10 -2.20 3.66
C MET A 1 -17.26 -1.22 3.82
N SER A 2 -17.99 -0.87 2.74
CA SER A 2 -19.12 0.07 2.80
C SER A 2 -20.23 -0.32 3.76
N PHE A 3 -20.53 -1.61 3.90
CA PHE A 3 -21.56 -2.10 4.83
C PHE A 3 -21.19 -1.85 6.30
N VAL A 4 -19.95 -2.15 6.68
CA VAL A 4 -19.45 -1.95 8.06
C VAL A 4 -19.45 -0.46 8.41
N PHE A 5 -18.99 0.39 7.48
CA PHE A 5 -19.00 1.84 7.66
C PHE A 5 -20.42 2.38 7.80
N GLY A 6 -21.35 1.95 6.93
CA GLY A 6 -22.77 2.32 7.01
C GLY A 6 -23.41 1.89 8.32
N LEU A 7 -23.12 0.66 8.78
CA LEU A 7 -23.61 0.17 10.07
C LEU A 7 -23.10 1.01 11.25
N MET A 8 -21.81 1.32 11.28
CA MET A 8 -21.22 2.18 12.32
C MET A 8 -21.86 3.57 12.33
N LEU A 9 -22.09 4.16 11.16
CA LEU A 9 -22.73 5.47 11.03
C LEU A 9 -24.16 5.44 11.55
N VAL A 10 -24.96 4.44 11.14
CA VAL A 10 -26.35 4.28 11.61
C VAL A 10 -26.39 4.05 13.12
N CYS A 11 -25.55 3.17 13.66
CA CYS A 11 -25.48 2.92 15.09
C CYS A 11 -25.07 4.19 15.88
N GLY A 12 -24.11 4.97 15.35
CA GLY A 12 -23.70 6.24 15.96
C GLY A 12 -24.84 7.27 16.01
N VAL A 13 -25.56 7.44 14.90
CA VAL A 13 -26.71 8.34 14.85
C VAL A 13 -27.83 7.89 15.79
N LEU A 14 -28.17 6.60 15.81
CA LEU A 14 -29.19 6.05 16.71
C LEU A 14 -28.80 6.22 18.19
N ALA A 15 -27.54 6.01 18.53
CA ALA A 15 -27.04 6.21 19.89
C ALA A 15 -27.12 7.69 20.32
N LEU A 16 -26.80 8.62 19.45
CA LEU A 16 -26.94 10.06 19.70
C LEU A 16 -28.41 10.47 19.89
N LEU A 17 -29.30 10.00 19.04
CA LEU A 17 -30.73 10.30 19.14
C LEU A 17 -31.36 9.72 20.41
N ALA A 18 -30.98 8.52 20.81
CA ALA A 18 -31.49 7.86 22.01
C ALA A 18 -30.91 8.45 23.32
N GLY A 19 -29.67 8.94 23.30
CA GLY A 19 -28.98 9.43 24.48
C GLY A 19 -29.15 10.91 24.78
N GLN A 20 -29.24 11.76 23.77
CA GLN A 20 -29.13 13.21 23.92
C GLN A 20 -30.33 14.01 23.35
N GLY A 21 -31.26 13.36 22.70
CA GLY A 21 -32.40 14.03 22.02
C GLY A 21 -32.03 14.62 20.65
N GLY A 22 -33.05 15.02 19.87
CA GLY A 22 -32.86 15.42 18.48
C GLY A 22 -32.02 16.68 18.26
N ASP A 23 -32.20 17.71 19.12
CA ASP A 23 -31.49 18.98 18.99
C ASP A 23 -30.00 18.84 19.34
N ALA A 24 -29.66 18.10 20.37
CA ALA A 24 -28.27 17.82 20.74
C ALA A 24 -27.57 16.91 19.72
N ALA A 25 -28.29 15.96 19.11
CA ALA A 25 -27.78 15.12 18.05
C ALA A 25 -27.44 15.94 16.80
N THR A 26 -28.32 16.86 16.38
CA THR A 26 -28.07 17.74 15.22
C THR A 26 -26.91 18.69 15.47
N ALA A 27 -26.82 19.28 16.67
CA ALA A 27 -25.69 20.14 17.04
C ALA A 27 -24.35 19.36 17.03
N SER A 28 -24.33 18.16 17.57
CA SER A 28 -23.12 17.28 17.56
C SER A 28 -22.72 16.89 16.14
N MET A 29 -23.68 16.61 15.26
CA MET A 29 -23.39 16.27 13.85
C MET A 29 -22.80 17.45 13.09
N LEU A 30 -23.34 18.68 13.30
CA LEU A 30 -22.80 19.90 12.68
C LEU A 30 -21.40 20.21 13.22
N ALA A 31 -21.20 20.12 14.53
CA ALA A 31 -19.89 20.31 15.13
C ALA A 31 -18.86 19.30 14.58
N GLY A 32 -19.20 18.03 14.53
CA GLY A 32 -18.35 17.00 13.94
C GLY A 32 -18.03 17.20 12.46
N ALA A 33 -19.00 17.73 11.68
CA ALA A 33 -18.74 18.11 10.30
C ALA A 33 -17.74 19.28 10.19
N GLY A 34 -17.85 20.29 11.05
CA GLY A 34 -16.91 21.40 11.14
C GLY A 34 -15.50 20.96 11.53
N GLU A 35 -15.39 20.10 12.55
CA GLU A 35 -14.12 19.50 12.97
C GLU A 35 -13.48 18.67 11.87
N ALA A 36 -14.28 17.90 11.11
CA ALA A 36 -13.78 17.11 9.99
C ALA A 36 -13.18 17.98 8.87
N VAL A 37 -13.81 19.13 8.55
CA VAL A 37 -13.27 20.09 7.56
C VAL A 37 -11.96 20.70 8.07
N THR A 38 -11.89 21.10 9.32
CA THR A 38 -10.68 21.66 9.93
C THR A 38 -9.54 20.62 9.89
N LEU A 39 -9.81 19.39 10.29
CA LEU A 39 -8.84 18.28 10.23
C LEU A 39 -8.37 18.03 8.79
N CYS A 40 -9.28 18.05 7.81
CA CYS A 40 -8.90 17.89 6.40
C CYS A 40 -7.96 19.00 5.93
N LEU A 41 -8.17 20.24 6.33
CA LEU A 41 -7.30 21.38 5.97
C LEU A 41 -5.92 21.25 6.63
N GLU A 42 -5.87 20.91 7.90
CA GLU A 42 -4.62 20.69 8.63
C GLU A 42 -3.80 19.54 8.03
N LEU A 43 -4.46 18.42 7.74
CA LEU A 43 -3.83 17.28 7.08
C LEU A 43 -3.37 17.65 5.66
N ALA A 44 -4.16 18.42 4.90
CA ALA A 44 -3.80 18.84 3.55
C ALA A 44 -2.48 19.60 3.53
N GLY A 45 -2.24 20.52 4.48
CA GLY A 45 -0.98 21.24 4.61
C GLY A 45 0.23 20.33 4.79
N ALA A 46 0.14 19.38 5.73
CA ALA A 46 1.19 18.40 5.98
C ALA A 46 1.40 17.48 4.77
N TYR A 47 0.33 16.99 4.14
CA TYR A 47 0.43 16.17 2.92
C TYR A 47 1.09 16.92 1.76
N LEU A 48 0.71 18.19 1.52
CA LEU A 48 1.32 19.02 0.47
C LEU A 48 2.81 19.22 0.69
N LEU A 49 3.24 19.44 1.93
CA LEU A 49 4.65 19.55 2.28
C LEU A 49 5.40 18.24 1.95
N PHE A 50 4.91 17.10 2.44
CA PHE A 50 5.53 15.80 2.20
C PHE A 50 5.52 15.43 0.71
N MET A 51 4.43 15.67 -0.01
CA MET A 51 4.34 15.42 -1.45
C MET A 51 5.27 16.33 -2.25
N GLY A 52 5.43 17.60 -1.85
CA GLY A 52 6.39 18.52 -2.43
C GLY A 52 7.82 18.01 -2.24
N MET A 53 8.18 17.62 -1.02
CA MET A 53 9.50 17.08 -0.68
C MET A 53 9.79 15.78 -1.46
N MET A 54 8.80 14.90 -1.60
CA MET A 54 8.93 13.68 -2.41
C MET A 54 9.01 13.99 -3.91
N GLY A 55 8.33 15.05 -4.39
CA GLY A 55 8.49 15.55 -5.75
C GLY A 55 9.91 15.99 -6.07
N VAL A 56 10.58 16.65 -5.13
CA VAL A 56 12.00 17.02 -5.23
C VAL A 56 12.88 15.77 -5.23
N ALA A 57 12.66 14.83 -4.31
CA ALA A 57 13.39 13.57 -4.22
C ALA A 57 13.28 12.74 -5.52
N ARG A 58 12.10 12.72 -6.14
CA ARG A 58 11.88 12.08 -7.43
C ARG A 58 12.69 12.74 -8.55
N ARG A 59 12.67 14.08 -8.64
CA ARG A 59 13.46 14.83 -9.62
C ARG A 59 14.97 14.69 -9.41
N ALA A 60 15.40 14.50 -8.17
CA ALA A 60 16.80 14.22 -7.80
C ALA A 60 17.24 12.79 -8.17
N GLY A 61 16.38 11.95 -8.75
CA GLY A 61 16.69 10.58 -9.15
C GLY A 61 16.73 9.57 -8.00
N LEU A 62 16.24 9.94 -6.81
CA LEU A 62 16.19 9.04 -5.66
C LEU A 62 15.32 7.81 -5.92
N MET A 63 14.21 7.99 -6.64
CA MET A 63 13.34 6.88 -7.06
C MET A 63 14.08 5.87 -7.94
N ASP A 64 14.87 6.35 -8.90
CA ASP A 64 15.62 5.50 -9.81
C ASP A 64 16.78 4.80 -9.09
N ALA A 65 17.44 5.48 -8.14
CA ALA A 65 18.48 4.89 -7.31
C ALA A 65 17.90 3.77 -6.42
N LEU A 66 16.76 4.03 -5.77
CA LEU A 66 16.08 3.06 -4.91
C LEU A 66 15.52 1.88 -5.72
N SER A 67 14.95 2.14 -6.90
CA SER A 67 14.49 1.10 -7.82
C SER A 67 15.63 0.18 -8.26
N ARG A 68 16.81 0.72 -8.56
CA ARG A 68 17.99 -0.07 -8.88
C ARG A 68 18.48 -0.89 -7.70
N ALA A 69 18.48 -0.32 -6.50
CA ALA A 69 18.85 -1.03 -5.28
C ALA A 69 17.88 -2.18 -4.95
N LEU A 70 16.59 -2.01 -5.24
CA LEU A 70 15.55 -3.03 -5.04
C LEU A 70 15.53 -4.10 -6.13
N SER A 71 16.14 -3.85 -7.29
CA SER A 71 16.13 -4.76 -8.45
C SER A 71 16.51 -6.21 -8.11
N PRO A 72 17.56 -6.52 -7.31
CA PRO A 72 17.91 -7.90 -6.97
C PRO A 72 16.81 -8.57 -6.12
N ALA A 73 16.20 -7.86 -5.19
CA ALA A 73 15.09 -8.38 -4.39
C ALA A 73 13.85 -8.65 -5.25
N ILE A 74 13.55 -7.74 -6.19
CA ILE A 74 12.42 -7.88 -7.12
C ILE A 74 12.61 -9.09 -8.03
N ARG A 75 13.78 -9.31 -8.59
CA ARG A 75 14.08 -10.49 -9.41
C ARG A 75 13.96 -11.81 -8.62
N LEU A 76 14.23 -11.76 -7.32
CA LEU A 76 14.05 -12.91 -6.44
C LEU A 76 12.59 -13.21 -6.13
N LEU A 77 11.79 -12.15 -5.87
CA LEU A 77 10.36 -12.28 -5.56
C LEU A 77 9.49 -12.53 -6.80
N PHE A 78 9.89 -11.96 -7.94
CA PHE A 78 9.14 -11.97 -9.19
C PHE A 78 9.95 -12.57 -10.36
N PRO A 79 10.31 -13.84 -10.32
CA PRO A 79 11.19 -14.45 -11.31
C PRO A 79 10.58 -14.54 -12.73
N ARG A 80 9.26 -14.38 -12.85
CA ARG A 80 8.52 -14.41 -14.12
C ARG A 80 7.92 -13.07 -14.51
N ALA A 81 8.37 -11.99 -13.90
CA ALA A 81 7.89 -10.63 -14.20
C ALA A 81 8.63 -9.99 -15.38
N ASP A 82 8.72 -10.71 -16.50
CA ASP A 82 9.34 -10.17 -17.72
C ASP A 82 8.58 -8.92 -18.19
N GLY A 83 9.28 -7.79 -18.25
CA GLY A 83 8.70 -6.49 -18.59
C GLY A 83 8.01 -5.73 -17.44
N ALA A 84 7.63 -6.38 -16.33
CA ALA A 84 6.98 -5.73 -15.19
C ALA A 84 7.95 -5.28 -14.09
N ALA A 85 9.22 -5.70 -14.14
CA ALA A 85 10.21 -5.44 -13.09
C ALA A 85 10.42 -3.93 -12.80
N GLY A 86 10.41 -3.09 -13.84
CA GLY A 86 10.54 -1.64 -13.71
C GLY A 86 9.37 -1.01 -12.93
N PRO A 87 8.12 -1.14 -13.39
CA PRO A 87 6.94 -0.67 -12.66
C PRO A 87 6.83 -1.21 -11.24
N ILE A 88 7.15 -2.48 -10.99
CA ILE A 88 7.19 -3.08 -9.65
C ILE A 88 8.23 -2.38 -8.77
N ALA A 89 9.42 -2.14 -9.30
CA ALA A 89 10.48 -1.44 -8.58
C ALA A 89 10.09 -0.01 -8.21
N LEU A 90 9.46 0.71 -9.13
CA LEU A 90 8.96 2.06 -8.87
C LEU A 90 7.82 2.07 -7.84
N CYS A 91 6.92 1.09 -7.89
CA CYS A 91 5.85 0.93 -6.92
C CYS A 91 6.42 0.71 -5.50
N PHE A 92 7.39 -0.18 -5.35
CA PHE A 92 8.03 -0.44 -4.06
C PHE A 92 8.86 0.75 -3.57
N ALA A 93 9.59 1.41 -4.46
CA ALA A 93 10.33 2.61 -4.12
C ALA A 93 9.40 3.72 -3.60
N ALA A 94 8.25 3.93 -4.26
CA ALA A 94 7.25 4.89 -3.83
C ALA A 94 6.65 4.54 -2.45
N ASN A 95 6.35 3.26 -2.21
CA ASN A 95 5.86 2.79 -0.91
C ASN A 95 6.88 2.97 0.20
N ILE A 96 8.15 2.60 -0.02
CA ILE A 96 9.24 2.76 0.96
C ILE A 96 9.43 4.23 1.32
N LEU A 97 9.33 5.13 0.34
CA LEU A 97 9.40 6.57 0.58
C LEU A 97 8.13 7.15 1.26
N GLY A 98 7.13 6.33 1.54
CA GLY A 98 5.90 6.77 2.20
C GLY A 98 4.95 7.57 1.32
N MET A 99 5.07 7.43 -0.01
CA MET A 99 4.26 8.18 -0.98
C MET A 99 2.80 7.68 -1.08
N GLY A 100 2.40 6.64 -0.33
CA GLY A 100 1.02 6.16 -0.21
C GLY A 100 0.21 6.18 -1.52
N ASN A 101 -0.70 7.13 -1.65
CA ASN A 101 -1.55 7.27 -2.84
C ASN A 101 -0.78 7.52 -4.14
N ALA A 102 0.41 8.13 -4.11
CA ALA A 102 1.24 8.34 -5.30
C ALA A 102 1.92 7.05 -5.80
N ALA A 103 1.94 5.99 -4.99
CA ALA A 103 2.39 4.66 -5.42
C ALA A 103 1.34 3.92 -6.26
N THR A 104 0.06 4.29 -6.14
CA THR A 104 -1.07 3.62 -6.82
C THR A 104 -0.91 3.54 -8.34
N PRO A 105 -0.58 4.61 -9.09
CA PRO A 105 -0.39 4.51 -10.53
C PRO A 105 0.72 3.53 -10.93
N PHE A 106 1.83 3.47 -10.19
CA PHE A 106 2.90 2.50 -10.44
C PHE A 106 2.46 1.06 -10.16
N GLY A 107 1.66 0.87 -9.10
CA GLY A 107 1.05 -0.42 -8.77
C GLY A 107 0.09 -0.92 -9.85
N LEU A 108 -0.72 -0.02 -10.41
CA LEU A 108 -1.63 -0.34 -11.52
C LEU A 108 -0.86 -0.65 -12.81
N GLU A 109 0.21 0.08 -13.10
CA GLU A 109 1.08 -0.17 -14.24
C GLU A 109 1.79 -1.53 -14.10
N ALA A 110 2.32 -1.82 -12.91
CA ALA A 110 2.92 -3.12 -12.60
C ALA A 110 1.91 -4.27 -12.77
N MET A 111 0.68 -4.09 -12.27
CA MET A 111 -0.38 -5.08 -12.40
C MET A 111 -0.77 -5.32 -13.87
N ARG A 112 -0.90 -4.25 -14.68
CA ARG A 112 -1.18 -4.37 -16.12
C ARG A 112 -0.05 -5.08 -16.87
N ALA A 113 1.20 -4.78 -16.52
CA ALA A 113 2.35 -5.44 -17.12
C ALA A 113 2.42 -6.93 -16.77
N LEU A 114 2.02 -7.31 -15.55
CA LEU A 114 1.90 -8.71 -15.13
C LEU A 114 0.73 -9.41 -15.84
N ASP A 115 -0.41 -8.73 -16.00
CA ASP A 115 -1.58 -9.29 -16.67
C ASP A 115 -1.38 -9.50 -18.17
N ALA A 116 -0.62 -8.64 -18.83
CA ALA A 116 -0.26 -8.79 -20.25
C ALA A 116 0.46 -10.12 -20.55
N ASN A 117 1.20 -10.65 -19.56
CA ASN A 117 1.91 -11.93 -19.67
C ASN A 117 1.15 -13.09 -18.97
N ASN A 118 -0.11 -12.88 -18.60
CA ASN A 118 -0.91 -13.84 -17.85
C ASN A 118 -1.42 -14.96 -18.78
N PRO A 119 -1.03 -16.23 -18.55
CA PRO A 119 -1.50 -17.35 -19.37
C PRO A 119 -2.99 -17.69 -19.17
N ARG A 120 -3.63 -17.12 -18.13
CA ARG A 120 -5.05 -17.36 -17.79
C ARG A 120 -5.75 -16.03 -17.49
N PRO A 121 -6.24 -15.31 -18.50
CA PRO A 121 -6.98 -14.07 -18.30
C PRO A 121 -8.13 -14.23 -17.29
N GLY A 122 -8.24 -13.27 -16.36
CA GLY A 122 -9.26 -13.31 -15.31
C GLY A 122 -8.89 -14.11 -14.05
N VAL A 123 -7.74 -14.77 -14.02
CA VAL A 123 -7.21 -15.44 -12.82
C VAL A 123 -5.90 -14.79 -12.42
N ALA A 124 -5.78 -14.36 -11.16
CA ALA A 124 -4.57 -13.73 -10.67
C ALA A 124 -3.39 -14.72 -10.68
N THR A 125 -2.23 -14.27 -11.17
CA THR A 125 -0.99 -15.04 -11.10
C THR A 125 -0.35 -14.96 -9.72
N ASP A 126 0.58 -15.86 -9.44
CA ASP A 126 1.34 -15.84 -8.17
C ASP A 126 2.06 -14.50 -7.98
N GLU A 127 2.61 -13.92 -9.06
CA GLU A 127 3.26 -12.61 -9.05
C GLU A 127 2.31 -11.49 -8.68
N MET A 128 1.08 -11.52 -9.21
CA MET A 128 0.04 -10.54 -8.86
C MET A 128 -0.34 -10.63 -7.39
N CYS A 129 -0.48 -11.87 -6.85
CA CYS A 129 -0.78 -12.08 -5.45
C CYS A 129 0.33 -11.56 -4.53
N VAL A 130 1.61 -11.83 -4.88
CA VAL A 130 2.77 -11.32 -4.13
C VAL A 130 2.82 -9.80 -4.18
N LEU A 131 2.57 -9.17 -5.34
CA LEU A 131 2.54 -7.71 -5.48
C LEU A 131 1.48 -7.07 -4.57
N ILE A 132 0.27 -7.63 -4.55
CA ILE A 132 -0.82 -7.15 -3.69
C ILE A 132 -0.46 -7.33 -2.21
N ALA A 133 0.07 -8.48 -1.82
CA ALA A 133 0.42 -8.78 -0.43
C ALA A 133 1.52 -7.84 0.10
N VAL A 134 2.57 -7.58 -0.70
CA VAL A 134 3.63 -6.65 -0.32
C VAL A 134 3.13 -5.21 -0.27
N ASN A 135 2.28 -4.78 -1.22
CA ASN A 135 1.66 -3.46 -1.16
C ASN A 135 0.74 -3.31 0.06
N ALA A 136 -0.02 -4.34 0.40
CA ALA A 136 -0.91 -4.32 1.56
C ALA A 136 -0.14 -4.29 2.90
N SER A 137 1.06 -4.85 2.97
CA SER A 137 1.92 -4.80 4.16
C SER A 137 2.57 -3.44 4.38
N ALA A 138 2.52 -2.55 3.37
CA ALA A 138 2.89 -1.13 3.42
C ALA A 138 4.23 -0.86 4.12
N LEU A 139 5.33 -1.42 3.61
CA LEU A 139 6.68 -1.09 4.10
C LEU A 139 6.97 0.39 3.82
N GLN A 140 6.96 1.21 4.86
CA GLN A 140 7.20 2.65 4.76
C GLN A 140 8.37 3.05 5.66
N LEU A 141 9.31 3.79 5.08
CA LEU A 141 10.41 4.41 5.83
C LEU A 141 9.90 5.64 6.60
N LEU A 142 9.03 6.42 5.96
CA LEU A 142 8.40 7.60 6.54
C LEU A 142 6.88 7.44 6.49
N PRO A 143 6.23 7.14 7.63
CA PRO A 143 4.77 7.05 7.71
C PRO A 143 4.16 8.46 7.72
N THR A 144 4.21 9.16 6.56
CA THR A 144 3.84 10.58 6.43
C THR A 144 2.41 10.87 6.89
N GLY A 145 1.47 9.97 6.56
CA GLY A 145 0.08 10.12 7.00
C GLY A 145 -0.09 10.03 8.52
N LEU A 146 0.63 9.11 9.16
CA LEU A 146 0.57 8.95 10.62
C LEU A 146 1.26 10.10 11.35
N LEU A 147 2.37 10.62 10.80
CA LEU A 147 3.04 11.80 11.31
C LEU A 147 2.14 13.03 11.25
N ALA A 148 1.48 13.26 10.09
CA ALA A 148 0.55 14.37 9.91
C ALA A 148 -0.63 14.29 10.91
N LEU A 149 -1.21 13.10 11.07
CA LEU A 149 -2.32 12.89 12.00
C LEU A 149 -1.92 13.13 13.46
N ARG A 150 -0.73 12.66 13.88
CA ARG A 150 -0.22 12.90 15.23
C ARG A 150 0.08 14.37 15.49
N GLN A 151 0.57 15.07 14.48
CA GLN A 151 0.81 16.52 14.58
C GLN A 151 -0.49 17.30 14.69
N ALA A 152 -1.49 16.98 13.88
CA ALA A 152 -2.82 17.57 13.97
C ALA A 152 -3.51 17.28 15.31
N ALA A 153 -3.25 16.10 15.90
CA ALA A 153 -3.74 15.74 17.25
C ALA A 153 -2.93 16.39 18.41
N GLY A 154 -2.00 17.30 18.12
CA GLY A 154 -1.22 18.00 19.14
C GLY A 154 -0.21 17.15 19.92
N SER A 155 0.30 16.06 19.31
CA SER A 155 1.30 15.21 19.94
C SER A 155 2.59 15.99 20.20
N ALA A 156 3.14 15.91 21.44
CA ALA A 156 4.40 16.56 21.80
C ALA A 156 5.60 16.02 20.99
N GLU A 157 5.57 14.73 20.64
CA GLU A 157 6.62 14.08 19.85
C GLU A 157 6.01 13.26 18.70
N PRO A 158 5.62 13.89 17.57
CA PRO A 158 5.03 13.18 16.44
C PRO A 158 5.96 12.12 15.84
N ALA A 159 7.28 12.37 15.86
CA ALA A 159 8.30 11.51 15.28
C ALA A 159 8.55 10.21 16.06
N ALA A 160 8.17 10.12 17.32
CA ALA A 160 8.38 8.92 18.15
C ALA A 160 7.76 7.64 17.57
N VAL A 161 6.74 7.77 16.69
CA VAL A 161 6.08 6.64 16.03
C VAL A 161 6.85 6.06 14.85
N VAL A 162 7.85 6.76 14.31
CA VAL A 162 8.56 6.34 13.08
C VAL A 162 9.25 5.00 13.28
N LEU A 163 10.03 4.87 14.35
CA LEU A 163 10.79 3.64 14.60
C LEU A 163 9.90 2.41 14.87
N PRO A 164 8.90 2.49 15.78
CA PRO A 164 7.95 1.39 15.97
C PRO A 164 7.18 1.02 14.71
N SER A 165 6.74 2.01 13.93
CA SER A 165 6.03 1.80 12.67
C SER A 165 6.90 1.11 11.63
N LEU A 166 8.18 1.49 11.52
CA LEU A 166 9.14 0.87 10.62
C LEU A 166 9.36 -0.61 10.98
N ILE A 167 9.56 -0.91 12.27
CA ILE A 167 9.72 -2.30 12.73
C ILE A 167 8.47 -3.12 12.45
N ALA A 168 7.29 -2.59 12.79
CA ALA A 168 6.02 -3.27 12.56
C ALA A 168 5.76 -3.54 11.08
N SER A 169 6.01 -2.56 10.19
CA SER A 169 5.83 -2.72 8.75
C SER A 169 6.85 -3.67 8.14
N ALA A 170 8.11 -3.67 8.62
CA ALA A 170 9.12 -4.62 8.18
C ALA A 170 8.76 -6.06 8.54
N VAL A 171 8.31 -6.31 9.78
CA VAL A 171 7.84 -7.62 10.24
C VAL A 171 6.61 -8.05 9.44
N SER A 172 5.63 -7.16 9.26
CA SER A 172 4.42 -7.43 8.47
C SER A 172 4.77 -7.83 7.03
N THR A 173 5.68 -7.09 6.38
CA THR A 173 6.14 -7.39 5.02
C THR A 173 6.87 -8.73 4.96
N ALA A 174 7.75 -9.02 5.91
CA ALA A 174 8.45 -10.30 5.98
C ALA A 174 7.47 -11.47 6.11
N VAL A 175 6.49 -11.37 7.00
CA VAL A 175 5.44 -12.39 7.19
C VAL A 175 4.59 -12.54 5.92
N ALA A 176 4.15 -11.43 5.31
CA ALA A 176 3.37 -11.46 4.07
C ALA A 176 4.12 -12.16 2.93
N VAL A 177 5.40 -11.83 2.74
CA VAL A 177 6.27 -12.46 1.72
C VAL A 177 6.44 -13.95 2.01
N VAL A 178 6.74 -14.34 3.25
CA VAL A 178 6.91 -15.75 3.63
C VAL A 178 5.62 -16.54 3.39
N LEU A 179 4.47 -16.01 3.82
CA LEU A 179 3.17 -16.66 3.61
C LEU A 179 2.85 -16.78 2.11
N CYS A 180 3.08 -15.74 1.31
CA CYS A 180 2.88 -15.83 -0.13
C CYS A 180 3.79 -16.87 -0.78
N LEU A 181 5.06 -16.92 -0.42
CA LEU A 181 5.99 -17.91 -0.95
C LEU A 181 5.63 -19.35 -0.54
N LEU A 182 5.09 -19.54 0.67
CA LEU A 182 4.56 -20.83 1.12
C LEU A 182 3.29 -21.22 0.34
N CYS A 183 2.33 -20.31 0.21
CA CYS A 183 1.07 -20.56 -0.50
C CYS A 183 1.27 -20.81 -1.99
N THR A 184 2.22 -20.13 -2.63
CA THR A 184 2.56 -20.35 -4.05
C THR A 184 3.41 -21.60 -4.29
N GLY A 185 3.77 -22.34 -3.25
CA GLY A 185 4.60 -23.56 -3.34
C GLY A 185 6.06 -23.30 -3.78
N ARG A 186 6.47 -22.05 -3.91
CA ARG A 186 7.82 -21.68 -4.39
C ARG A 186 8.94 -22.11 -3.45
N LEU A 187 8.67 -22.17 -2.15
CA LEU A 187 9.63 -22.68 -1.16
C LEU A 187 9.79 -24.22 -1.25
N THR A 188 8.74 -24.92 -1.65
CA THR A 188 8.77 -26.39 -1.81
C THR A 188 9.34 -26.81 -3.18
N MET A 189 9.15 -26.01 -4.23
CA MET A 189 9.65 -26.34 -5.58
C MET A 189 11.14 -26.08 -5.79
N ARG A 190 11.79 -25.32 -4.93
CA ARG A 190 13.26 -25.16 -5.00
C ARG A 190 14.02 -26.45 -4.72
N ARG A 191 13.34 -27.51 -4.20
CA ARG A 191 13.90 -28.85 -3.99
C ARG A 191 13.59 -29.86 -5.09
N ALA A 192 12.68 -29.57 -6.01
CA ALA A 192 12.35 -30.46 -7.12
C ALA A 192 12.64 -29.74 -8.44
N GLY A 193 13.84 -29.93 -8.94
CA GLY A 193 14.19 -29.56 -10.32
C GLY A 193 13.32 -30.33 -11.31
N CYS A 194 12.20 -29.76 -11.71
CA CYS A 194 11.42 -30.27 -12.83
C CYS A 194 11.32 -29.17 -13.89
N ARG A 195 12.28 -29.21 -14.80
CA ARG A 195 12.16 -28.64 -16.14
C ARG A 195 11.00 -29.37 -16.82
N ARG A 196 9.84 -28.74 -16.94
CA ARG A 196 8.90 -29.15 -17.99
C ARG A 196 9.19 -28.28 -19.22
N PRO A 197 9.65 -28.92 -20.31
CA PRO A 197 9.76 -28.20 -21.58
C PRO A 197 8.35 -27.86 -22.06
N CYS A 198 8.14 -26.60 -22.43
CA CYS A 198 6.98 -26.21 -23.22
C CYS A 198 7.05 -26.90 -24.57
N ALA A 199 6.33 -28.01 -24.73
CA ALA A 199 6.17 -28.68 -25.99
C ALA A 199 4.97 -28.09 -26.74
N GLY A 200 5.26 -27.47 -27.89
CA GLY A 200 4.41 -27.50 -29.05
C GLY A 200 3.26 -26.49 -29.12
N ALA A 201 3.55 -25.25 -29.46
CA ALA A 201 2.63 -24.52 -30.33
C ALA A 201 2.98 -24.85 -31.78
N ARG A 202 2.34 -25.85 -32.37
CA ARG A 202 2.26 -26.01 -33.83
C ARG A 202 1.08 -25.15 -34.32
N ALA A 203 1.44 -24.38 -35.33
CA ALA A 203 0.54 -23.67 -36.23
C ALA A 203 -0.57 -24.60 -36.78
N VAL A 204 -1.76 -24.09 -36.94
CA VAL A 204 -2.60 -24.11 -38.13
C VAL A 204 -3.36 -22.79 -38.13
#